data_3d92cfb627d53d952ada7b7f5324dac1
#
_entry.id   3d92cfb627d53d952ada7b7f5324dac1
#
_cell.length_a   1.000
_cell.length_b   1.000
_cell.length_c   1.000
_cell.angle_alpha   90.00
_cell.angle_beta   90.00
_cell.angle_gamma   90.00
#
_symmetry.space_group_name_H-M   'P 1'
#
loop_
_entity.id
_entity.type
_entity.pdbx_description
1 polymer ?
#
loop_
_entity_poly.entity_id
_entity_poly.type
_entity_poly.pdbx_seq_one_letter_code
_entity_poly.pdbx_strand_id
1 'polypeptide(L)'
;MILNFEQLPDVQIKQLVGPTSQHVLHLAYHSKYVKNSSLFFSMKGENADGYQFIEEAIQKGAVGVFGSVHHCFQQLHDKYPHCTFIVVDDVRKTMAKIAKYYFQRADEKLKTIGVTGTNGKTTVAAYVRSLLTLLGLPTGSIGTTGIWSSHKKLTYQKSTPTTPESTDLHQIFHDLETFGDQAAVMEVSSIAIDQQRVEGILFDVAIHTNFSEEHLEYHKTMEHYKNCKMKLFEQAKTAVINFDDDLMGQDLLQSFKNPMITYSLNRNSKATLRADSITVEEKGSTFELYYNDNVYPVTAPVFGEYNIANVLSAIGTALLLDYHIEDIINVLPQLASPEGRFQVIKGPQNQKIILDYAHTPVALTRLLQEVKKLKRNRLIVMIAGIGIRDFNKMPKMASIIEGQADEVVVTVDHPGFHNPNDIIDQVFTGFAHPNASNLHRAPTRKEGVLKSLELGGPDDIILLTSGCINGSQIVKGEYIPHSDEDIIESYYVAL
;
A
#
# COMPACT_ATOMS: atom_id res chain seq x y z
N MET A 1 19.77 15.39 18.94
CA MET A 1 20.34 16.49 18.09
C MET A 1 19.98 17.83 18.73
N ILE A 2 20.88 18.83 18.68
CA ILE A 2 20.51 20.21 19.02
C ILE A 2 19.96 20.87 17.75
N LEU A 3 18.72 21.34 17.80
CA LEU A 3 18.08 22.07 16.72
C LEU A 3 18.11 23.57 17.06
N ASN A 4 18.72 24.36 16.19
CA ASN A 4 18.60 25.81 16.20
C ASN A 4 17.45 26.19 15.24
N PHE A 5 16.35 26.68 15.79
CA PHE A 5 15.15 26.98 15.04
C PHE A 5 15.33 28.14 14.04
N GLU A 6 16.19 29.11 14.34
CA GLU A 6 16.48 30.21 13.41
C GLU A 6 17.31 29.78 12.18
N GLN A 7 17.93 28.60 12.23
CA GLN A 7 18.79 28.06 11.19
C GLN A 7 18.23 26.80 10.53
N LEU A 8 16.92 26.52 10.69
CA LEU A 8 16.28 25.37 10.07
C LEU A 8 16.25 25.56 8.53
N PRO A 9 16.80 24.62 7.77
CA PRO A 9 16.80 24.73 6.30
C PRO A 9 15.37 24.64 5.75
N ASP A 10 15.09 25.49 4.77
CA ASP A 10 13.82 25.49 4.01
C ASP A 10 12.53 25.72 4.84
N VAL A 11 12.64 26.11 6.11
CA VAL A 11 11.51 26.42 6.99
C VAL A 11 11.35 27.94 7.15
N GLN A 12 10.18 28.45 6.80
CA GLN A 12 9.82 29.86 7.03
C GLN A 12 9.10 30.00 8.36
N ILE A 13 9.76 30.56 9.35
CA ILE A 13 9.20 30.86 10.68
C ILE A 13 8.59 32.25 10.65
N LYS A 14 7.32 32.35 11.07
CA LYS A 14 6.62 33.64 11.23
C LYS A 14 6.89 34.29 12.58
N GLN A 15 6.95 33.47 13.61
CA GLN A 15 7.22 33.91 14.95
C GLN A 15 7.90 32.80 15.77
N LEU A 16 8.82 33.16 16.60
CA LEU A 16 9.49 32.27 17.54
C LEU A 16 9.37 32.93 18.94
N VAL A 17 8.90 32.15 19.89
CA VAL A 17 8.77 32.60 21.30
C VAL A 17 9.44 31.56 22.19
N GLY A 18 10.43 31.99 22.99
CA GLY A 18 11.22 31.12 23.85
C GLY A 18 12.63 30.86 23.35
N PRO A 19 13.32 29.84 23.89
CA PRO A 19 14.70 29.50 23.49
C PRO A 19 14.84 29.24 22.00
N THR A 20 15.89 29.80 21.36
CA THR A 20 16.14 29.60 19.91
C THR A 20 16.70 28.23 19.57
N SER A 21 17.18 27.49 20.58
CA SER A 21 17.72 26.14 20.40
C SER A 21 17.22 25.17 21.44
N GLN A 22 16.95 23.93 21.04
CA GLN A 22 16.51 22.86 21.93
C GLN A 22 17.24 21.55 21.63
N HIS A 23 17.44 20.72 22.66
CA HIS A 23 17.89 19.35 22.47
C HIS A 23 16.69 18.46 22.15
N VAL A 24 16.58 18.02 20.89
CA VAL A 24 15.46 17.22 20.38
C VAL A 24 15.89 15.77 20.20
N LEU A 25 15.14 14.86 20.81
CA LEU A 25 15.34 13.40 20.71
C LEU A 25 14.24 12.71 19.91
N HIS A 26 13.05 13.32 19.81
CA HIS A 26 11.91 12.72 19.15
C HIS A 26 11.11 13.78 18.38
N LEU A 27 10.48 13.35 17.29
CA LEU A 27 9.47 14.12 16.57
C LEU A 27 8.10 13.49 16.83
N ALA A 28 7.08 14.31 17.16
CA ALA A 28 5.76 13.81 17.49
C ALA A 28 4.66 14.72 16.91
N TYR A 29 3.65 14.13 16.31
CA TYR A 29 2.47 14.81 15.77
C TYR A 29 1.16 14.39 16.50
N HIS A 30 1.28 13.52 17.49
CA HIS A 30 0.18 13.08 18.35
C HIS A 30 0.67 13.06 19.80
N SER A 31 -0.10 13.66 20.73
CA SER A 31 0.27 13.78 22.14
C SER A 31 0.54 12.45 22.86
N LYS A 32 -0.10 11.36 22.38
CA LYS A 32 0.13 9.98 22.89
C LYS A 32 1.58 9.51 22.68
N TYR A 33 2.25 9.98 21.64
CA TYR A 33 3.61 9.55 21.27
C TYR A 33 4.69 10.53 21.72
N VAL A 34 4.30 11.63 22.37
CA VAL A 34 5.26 12.58 22.97
C VAL A 34 6.03 11.88 24.09
N LYS A 35 7.35 12.04 24.05
CA LYS A 35 8.33 11.61 25.05
C LYS A 35 9.18 12.79 25.50
N ASN A 36 10.05 12.57 26.47
CA ASN A 36 10.97 13.61 26.90
C ASN A 36 11.84 14.11 25.75
N SER A 37 12.04 15.43 25.67
CA SER A 37 12.77 16.11 24.58
C SER A 37 12.13 15.93 23.18
N SER A 38 10.80 15.83 23.10
CA SER A 38 10.07 15.79 21.82
C SER A 38 9.86 17.18 21.23
N LEU A 39 9.90 17.26 19.91
CA LEU A 39 9.35 18.37 19.13
C LEU A 39 7.93 18.00 18.69
N PHE A 40 6.95 18.78 19.11
CA PHE A 40 5.54 18.49 18.85
C PHE A 40 4.99 19.34 17.71
N PHE A 41 4.31 18.70 16.73
CA PHE A 41 3.64 19.36 15.61
C PHE A 41 2.14 19.38 15.86
N SER A 42 1.62 20.56 16.24
CA SER A 42 0.22 20.78 16.53
C SER A 42 -0.55 21.07 15.25
N MET A 43 -1.25 20.05 14.75
CA MET A 43 -1.99 20.10 13.49
C MET A 43 -3.49 19.96 13.74
N LYS A 44 -4.29 20.64 12.92
CA LYS A 44 -5.72 20.37 12.84
C LYS A 44 -5.95 19.06 12.06
N GLY A 45 -6.48 18.04 12.73
CA GLY A 45 -6.91 16.78 12.13
C GLY A 45 -8.38 16.79 11.71
N GLU A 46 -8.83 15.70 11.09
CA GLU A 46 -10.25 15.54 10.69
C GLU A 46 -11.19 15.44 11.91
N ASN A 47 -10.76 14.76 12.97
CA ASN A 47 -11.58 14.45 14.15
C ASN A 47 -11.17 15.20 15.41
N ALA A 48 -10.04 15.89 15.42
CA ALA A 48 -9.54 16.60 16.60
C ALA A 48 -8.66 17.78 16.21
N ASP A 49 -8.71 18.84 17.01
CA ASP A 49 -7.81 19.98 16.89
C ASP A 49 -6.56 19.74 17.73
N GLY A 50 -5.40 19.64 17.09
CA GLY A 50 -4.12 19.39 17.75
C GLY A 50 -3.74 20.44 18.79
N TYR A 51 -4.29 21.65 18.68
CA TYR A 51 -4.05 22.73 19.65
C TYR A 51 -4.54 22.40 21.05
N GLN A 52 -5.58 21.59 21.19
CA GLN A 52 -6.12 21.15 22.49
C GLN A 52 -5.13 20.26 23.26
N PHE A 53 -4.14 19.67 22.56
CA PHE A 53 -3.18 18.73 23.14
C PHE A 53 -1.80 19.35 23.42
N ILE A 54 -1.61 20.65 23.21
CA ILE A 54 -0.30 21.30 23.38
C ILE A 54 0.17 21.21 24.84
N GLU A 55 -0.69 21.52 25.79
CA GLU A 55 -0.32 21.46 27.21
C GLU A 55 -0.01 20.02 27.66
N GLU A 56 -0.79 19.05 27.19
CA GLU A 56 -0.53 17.63 27.44
C GLU A 56 0.83 17.22 26.87
N ALA A 57 1.16 17.68 25.67
CA ALA A 57 2.45 17.40 25.02
C ALA A 57 3.62 17.99 25.84
N ILE A 58 3.49 19.23 26.32
CA ILE A 58 4.52 19.87 27.16
C ILE A 58 4.69 19.12 28.49
N GLN A 59 3.60 18.71 29.12
CA GLN A 59 3.64 17.94 30.38
C GLN A 59 4.30 16.57 30.19
N LYS A 60 4.21 16.00 28.99
CA LYS A 60 4.91 14.74 28.62
C LYS A 60 6.35 14.95 28.18
N GLY A 61 6.86 16.17 28.16
CA GLY A 61 8.25 16.49 27.89
C GLY A 61 8.53 17.04 26.48
N ALA A 62 7.53 17.61 25.79
CA ALA A 62 7.81 18.39 24.59
C ALA A 62 8.61 19.65 24.96
N VAL A 63 9.71 19.88 24.22
CA VAL A 63 10.61 21.04 24.40
C VAL A 63 10.36 22.13 23.36
N GLY A 64 9.62 21.81 22.30
CA GLY A 64 9.23 22.75 21.27
C GLY A 64 7.91 22.36 20.63
N VAL A 65 7.12 23.36 20.21
CA VAL A 65 5.81 23.19 19.61
C VAL A 65 5.72 24.01 18.32
N PHE A 66 5.40 23.34 17.21
CA PHE A 66 5.03 24.00 15.96
C PHE A 66 3.51 24.10 15.84
N GLY A 67 3.04 25.28 15.42
CA GLY A 67 1.63 25.53 15.16
C GLY A 67 1.42 26.68 14.18
N SER A 68 0.18 26.83 13.69
CA SER A 68 -0.21 27.94 12.81
C SER A 68 -0.99 29.05 13.52
N VAL A 69 -1.35 28.86 14.79
CA VAL A 69 -2.08 29.85 15.61
C VAL A 69 -1.15 30.44 16.65
N HIS A 70 -0.86 31.73 16.55
CA HIS A 70 0.14 32.40 17.40
C HIS A 70 -0.46 33.20 18.57
N HIS A 71 -1.72 33.54 18.57
CA HIS A 71 -2.33 34.35 19.60
C HIS A 71 -2.31 33.73 21.02
N CYS A 72 -2.24 32.36 21.10
CA CYS A 72 -2.16 31.66 22.39
C CYS A 72 -0.72 31.30 22.79
N PHE A 73 0.28 31.45 21.93
CA PHE A 73 1.63 30.96 22.18
C PHE A 73 2.38 31.82 23.19
N GLN A 74 2.13 33.13 23.21
CA GLN A 74 2.72 33.99 24.25
C GLN A 74 2.26 33.57 25.67
N GLN A 75 0.97 33.32 25.83
CA GLN A 75 0.43 32.89 27.13
C GLN A 75 0.96 31.51 27.55
N LEU A 76 1.12 30.61 26.61
CA LEU A 76 1.71 29.30 26.84
C LEU A 76 3.20 29.42 27.21
N HIS A 77 3.93 30.32 26.58
CA HIS A 77 5.33 30.57 26.93
C HIS A 77 5.48 31.15 28.32
N ASP A 78 4.62 32.11 28.72
CA ASP A 78 4.62 32.66 30.07
C ASP A 78 4.41 31.56 31.13
N LYS A 79 3.64 30.54 30.83
CA LYS A 79 3.40 29.39 31.70
C LYS A 79 4.51 28.32 31.60
N TYR A 80 5.14 28.17 30.43
CA TYR A 80 6.16 27.14 30.12
C TYR A 80 7.41 27.78 29.48
N PRO A 81 8.20 28.59 30.20
CA PRO A 81 9.29 29.39 29.61
C PRO A 81 10.48 28.57 29.07
N HIS A 82 10.56 27.31 29.44
CA HIS A 82 11.57 26.37 28.91
C HIS A 82 11.20 25.77 27.55
N CYS A 83 9.93 25.88 27.12
CA CYS A 83 9.46 25.37 25.84
C CYS A 83 9.53 26.47 24.77
N THR A 84 9.90 26.09 23.56
CA THR A 84 9.91 26.98 22.41
C THR A 84 8.63 26.82 21.60
N PHE A 85 8.01 27.94 21.23
CA PHE A 85 6.80 27.97 20.43
C PHE A 85 7.10 28.60 19.07
N ILE A 86 6.77 27.90 18.00
CA ILE A 86 7.13 28.29 16.64
C ILE A 86 5.87 28.35 15.78
N VAL A 87 5.62 29.54 15.20
CA VAL A 87 4.50 29.77 14.29
C VAL A 87 4.98 29.64 12.85
N VAL A 88 4.26 28.83 12.07
CA VAL A 88 4.49 28.61 10.64
C VAL A 88 3.18 28.70 9.86
N ASP A 89 3.24 28.92 8.56
CA ASP A 89 2.03 28.96 7.71
C ASP A 89 1.39 27.57 7.56
N ASP A 90 2.23 26.55 7.36
CA ASP A 90 1.79 25.17 7.13
C ASP A 90 2.60 24.21 8.00
N VAL A 91 1.94 23.66 9.03
CA VAL A 91 2.57 22.75 10.00
C VAL A 91 2.91 21.40 9.35
N ARG A 92 2.07 20.88 8.43
CA ARG A 92 2.34 19.59 7.77
C ARG A 92 3.56 19.67 6.86
N LYS A 93 3.62 20.70 6.03
CA LYS A 93 4.77 20.97 5.17
C LYS A 93 6.05 21.19 5.97
N THR A 94 5.94 21.93 7.08
CA THR A 94 7.07 22.18 8.00
C THR A 94 7.52 20.89 8.68
N MET A 95 6.59 20.05 9.13
CA MET A 95 6.88 18.75 9.73
C MET A 95 7.67 17.84 8.77
N ALA A 96 7.28 17.78 7.49
CA ALA A 96 8.00 16.99 6.48
C ALA A 96 9.44 17.50 6.29
N LYS A 97 9.65 18.81 6.16
CA LYS A 97 10.98 19.41 6.02
C LYS A 97 11.87 19.18 7.24
N ILE A 98 11.31 19.33 8.44
CA ILE A 98 12.05 19.09 9.70
C ILE A 98 12.39 17.61 9.84
N ALA A 99 11.46 16.70 9.55
CA ALA A 99 11.71 15.26 9.58
C ALA A 99 12.83 14.88 8.61
N LYS A 100 12.78 15.37 7.38
CA LYS A 100 13.85 15.17 6.38
C LYS A 100 15.23 15.64 6.90
N TYR A 101 15.30 16.83 7.48
CA TYR A 101 16.52 17.36 8.06
C TYR A 101 17.00 16.55 9.26
N TYR A 102 16.07 16.24 10.18
CA TYR A 102 16.34 15.51 11.42
C TYR A 102 16.90 14.11 11.15
N PHE A 103 16.38 13.41 10.15
CA PHE A 103 16.82 12.08 9.71
C PHE A 103 17.88 12.15 8.58
N GLN A 104 18.68 13.22 8.55
CA GLN A 104 19.88 13.35 7.74
C GLN A 104 19.65 13.20 6.23
N ARG A 105 18.46 13.59 5.75
CA ARG A 105 18.10 13.50 4.32
C ARG A 105 18.35 12.12 3.72
N ALA A 106 18.02 11.06 4.45
CA ALA A 106 18.26 9.68 4.01
C ALA A 106 17.54 9.34 2.70
N ASP A 107 16.39 10.00 2.42
CA ASP A 107 15.69 9.90 1.13
C ASP A 107 16.56 10.32 -0.07
N GLU A 108 17.53 11.23 0.10
CA GLU A 108 18.45 11.67 -0.97
C GLU A 108 19.63 10.71 -1.18
N LYS A 109 19.90 9.82 -0.22
CA LYS A 109 20.94 8.79 -0.31
C LYS A 109 20.46 7.49 -0.93
N LEU A 110 19.14 7.29 -0.95
CA LEU A 110 18.46 6.13 -1.54
C LEU A 110 17.94 6.47 -2.93
N LYS A 111 17.91 5.49 -3.84
CA LYS A 111 17.07 5.60 -5.03
C LYS A 111 15.61 5.47 -4.60
N THR A 112 14.83 6.53 -4.71
CA THR A 112 13.45 6.56 -4.24
C THR A 112 12.47 6.32 -5.37
N ILE A 113 11.57 5.35 -5.19
CA ILE A 113 10.54 4.97 -6.16
C ILE A 113 9.15 5.14 -5.52
N GLY A 114 8.30 5.97 -6.11
CA GLY A 114 6.94 6.20 -5.66
C GLY A 114 5.91 5.52 -6.56
N VAL A 115 5.02 4.70 -5.99
CA VAL A 115 3.98 3.99 -6.74
C VAL A 115 2.61 4.54 -6.40
N THR A 116 1.88 5.06 -7.39
CA THR A 116 0.50 5.52 -7.25
C THR A 116 -0.44 4.86 -8.25
N GLY A 117 -1.72 4.94 -7.97
CA GLY A 117 -2.82 4.39 -8.76
C GLY A 117 -3.97 3.96 -7.86
N THR A 118 -5.08 3.51 -8.43
CA THR A 118 -6.20 2.97 -7.67
C THR A 118 -5.84 1.57 -7.14
N ASN A 119 -5.49 0.66 -8.02
CA ASN A 119 -5.13 -0.72 -7.70
C ASN A 119 -3.68 -1.04 -8.11
N GLY A 120 -3.11 -2.12 -7.59
CA GLY A 120 -1.79 -2.63 -7.98
C GLY A 120 -0.60 -2.05 -7.22
N LYS A 121 -0.72 -0.96 -6.46
CA LYS A 121 0.39 -0.31 -5.74
C LYS A 121 1.23 -1.27 -4.91
N THR A 122 0.60 -2.07 -4.09
CA THR A 122 1.27 -3.05 -3.20
C THR A 122 2.03 -4.10 -3.99
N THR A 123 1.40 -4.62 -5.05
CA THR A 123 2.01 -5.64 -5.92
C THR A 123 3.20 -5.06 -6.68
N VAL A 124 3.06 -3.87 -7.26
CA VAL A 124 4.16 -3.19 -7.96
C VAL A 124 5.31 -2.87 -7.01
N ALA A 125 5.03 -2.36 -5.81
CA ALA A 125 6.07 -2.10 -4.82
C ALA A 125 6.84 -3.37 -4.45
N ALA A 126 6.15 -4.50 -4.27
CA ALA A 126 6.79 -5.79 -4.00
C ALA A 126 7.61 -6.30 -5.19
N TYR A 127 7.09 -6.17 -6.43
CA TYR A 127 7.82 -6.59 -7.62
C TYR A 127 9.05 -5.73 -7.87
N VAL A 128 8.96 -4.41 -7.70
CA VAL A 128 10.11 -3.51 -7.82
C VAL A 128 11.17 -3.84 -6.76
N ARG A 129 10.77 -4.03 -5.49
CA ARG A 129 11.69 -4.45 -4.43
C ARG A 129 12.40 -5.75 -4.78
N SER A 130 11.63 -6.77 -5.16
CA SER A 130 12.16 -8.09 -5.51
C SER A 130 13.10 -8.01 -6.72
N LEU A 131 12.67 -7.38 -7.80
CA LEU A 131 13.43 -7.26 -9.04
C LEU A 131 14.75 -6.51 -8.84
N LEU A 132 14.73 -5.34 -8.23
CA LEU A 132 15.94 -4.55 -7.99
C LEU A 132 16.91 -5.26 -7.04
N THR A 133 16.40 -5.95 -6.02
CA THR A 133 17.25 -6.76 -5.12
C THR A 133 17.92 -7.92 -5.87
N LEU A 134 17.19 -8.61 -6.76
CA LEU A 134 17.72 -9.67 -7.62
C LEU A 134 18.77 -9.13 -8.61
N LEU A 135 18.63 -7.89 -9.05
CA LEU A 135 19.58 -7.20 -9.90
C LEU A 135 20.80 -6.62 -9.13
N GLY A 136 20.92 -6.89 -7.84
CA GLY A 136 22.03 -6.47 -7.01
C GLY A 136 21.90 -5.07 -6.40
N LEU A 137 20.71 -4.46 -6.42
CA LEU A 137 20.39 -3.21 -5.72
C LEU A 137 19.52 -3.52 -4.50
N PRO A 138 20.09 -3.65 -3.28
CA PRO A 138 19.31 -3.88 -2.08
C PRO A 138 18.22 -2.83 -1.91
N THR A 139 16.94 -3.29 -1.92
CA THR A 139 15.79 -2.38 -1.99
C THR A 139 14.83 -2.67 -0.86
N GLY A 140 14.53 -1.63 -0.06
CA GLY A 140 13.44 -1.67 0.91
C GLY A 140 12.09 -1.36 0.28
N SER A 141 10.98 -1.70 0.98
CA SER A 141 9.64 -1.29 0.57
C SER A 141 8.80 -0.79 1.74
N ILE A 142 7.94 0.20 1.45
CA ILE A 142 7.07 0.88 2.41
C ILE A 142 5.64 0.84 1.88
N GLY A 143 4.73 0.19 2.59
CA GLY A 143 3.35 0.10 2.09
C GLY A 143 2.39 -0.70 2.96
N THR A 144 1.30 -1.12 2.35
CA THR A 144 0.18 -1.80 3.00
C THR A 144 0.59 -3.10 3.68
N THR A 145 1.50 -3.88 3.10
CA THR A 145 1.99 -5.14 3.68
C THR A 145 3.06 -4.96 4.76
N GLY A 146 3.39 -3.73 5.08
CA GLY A 146 4.41 -3.41 6.08
C GLY A 146 5.60 -2.69 5.50
N ILE A 147 6.65 -2.63 6.30
CA ILE A 147 7.93 -2.04 5.96
C ILE A 147 8.94 -3.18 5.91
N TRP A 148 9.64 -3.26 4.79
CA TRP A 148 10.60 -4.31 4.53
C TRP A 148 11.95 -3.68 4.15
N SER A 149 13.02 -4.15 4.71
CA SER A 149 14.33 -4.00 4.07
C SER A 149 14.50 -5.07 2.99
N SER A 150 15.60 -5.03 2.25
CA SER A 150 15.95 -6.11 1.30
C SER A 150 16.04 -7.49 1.97
N HIS A 151 16.32 -7.54 3.28
CA HIS A 151 16.60 -8.78 4.01
C HIS A 151 15.44 -9.28 4.88
N LYS A 152 14.64 -8.37 5.48
CA LYS A 152 13.63 -8.74 6.48
C LYS A 152 12.51 -7.73 6.59
N LYS A 153 11.39 -8.17 7.13
CA LYS A 153 10.30 -7.28 7.58
C LYS A 153 10.71 -6.55 8.85
N LEU A 154 10.47 -5.25 8.87
CA LEU A 154 10.77 -4.38 10.00
C LEU A 154 9.52 -4.18 10.86
N THR A 155 9.70 -4.17 12.18
CA THR A 155 8.60 -3.96 13.11
C THR A 155 8.39 -2.46 13.33
N TYR A 156 7.32 -1.91 12.72
CA TYR A 156 6.88 -0.55 12.91
C TYR A 156 5.43 -0.50 13.35
N GLN A 157 5.11 0.40 14.29
CA GLN A 157 3.72 0.73 14.55
C GLN A 157 3.24 1.63 13.41
N LYS A 158 2.32 1.12 12.59
CA LYS A 158 1.77 1.89 11.46
C LYS A 158 0.93 3.06 11.97
N SER A 159 1.29 4.26 11.56
CA SER A 159 0.49 5.47 11.77
C SER A 159 -0.71 5.54 10.83
N THR A 160 -0.59 4.91 9.67
CA THR A 160 -1.60 4.91 8.60
C THR A 160 -1.57 3.58 7.84
N PRO A 161 -2.65 3.22 7.12
CA PRO A 161 -2.71 1.92 6.45
C PRO A 161 -1.67 1.71 5.34
N THR A 162 -1.34 2.75 4.59
CA THR A 162 -0.55 2.61 3.35
C THR A 162 0.73 3.45 3.36
N THR A 163 0.61 4.78 3.41
CA THR A 163 1.74 5.72 3.35
C THR A 163 1.91 6.36 4.72
N PRO A 164 3.03 6.16 5.42
CA PRO A 164 3.26 6.73 6.76
C PRO A 164 3.18 8.27 6.79
N GLU A 165 3.02 8.84 7.98
CA GLU A 165 3.21 10.28 8.20
C GLU A 165 4.68 10.65 7.97
N SER A 166 4.95 11.91 7.63
CA SER A 166 6.29 12.34 7.17
C SER A 166 7.40 12.08 8.20
N THR A 167 7.12 12.21 9.48
CA THR A 167 8.09 11.88 10.55
C THR A 167 8.47 10.41 10.54
N ASP A 168 7.48 9.53 10.44
CA ASP A 168 7.71 8.09 10.41
C ASP A 168 8.39 7.70 9.09
N LEU A 169 7.98 8.32 7.98
CA LEU A 169 8.52 8.04 6.65
C LEU A 169 10.02 8.35 6.56
N HIS A 170 10.45 9.53 7.03
CA HIS A 170 11.86 9.89 7.03
C HIS A 170 12.69 9.06 8.01
N GLN A 171 12.11 8.64 9.15
CA GLN A 171 12.73 7.66 10.03
C GLN A 171 12.94 6.32 9.31
N ILE A 172 11.92 5.85 8.59
CA ILE A 172 12.02 4.59 7.84
C ILE A 172 13.11 4.67 6.76
N PHE A 173 13.20 5.77 6.01
CA PHE A 173 14.30 5.94 5.04
C PHE A 173 15.68 5.89 5.71
N HIS A 174 15.83 6.54 6.87
CA HIS A 174 17.06 6.50 7.63
C HIS A 174 17.42 5.08 8.12
N ASP A 175 16.43 4.34 8.58
CA ASP A 175 16.63 2.97 9.03
C ASP A 175 16.97 2.03 7.87
N LEU A 176 16.30 2.17 6.70
CA LEU A 176 16.62 1.40 5.50
C LEU A 176 18.05 1.67 5.03
N GLU A 177 18.47 2.94 4.96
CA GLU A 177 19.84 3.32 4.63
C GLU A 177 20.85 2.73 5.63
N THR A 178 20.53 2.77 6.91
CA THR A 178 21.37 2.19 7.99
C THR A 178 21.48 0.67 7.88
N PHE A 179 20.43 -0.02 7.41
CA PHE A 179 20.46 -1.47 7.16
C PHE A 179 21.16 -1.86 5.85
N GLY A 180 21.65 -0.89 5.07
CA GLY A 180 22.38 -1.13 3.85
C GLY A 180 21.53 -1.20 2.59
N ASP A 181 20.23 -0.87 2.68
CA ASP A 181 19.43 -0.68 1.48
C ASP A 181 19.95 0.52 0.67
N GLN A 182 19.91 0.41 -0.65
CA GLN A 182 20.37 1.45 -1.59
C GLN A 182 19.21 2.06 -2.37
N ALA A 183 18.05 1.42 -2.30
CA ALA A 183 16.80 1.93 -2.87
C ALA A 183 15.64 1.70 -1.91
N ALA A 184 14.59 2.51 -2.07
CA ALA A 184 13.33 2.36 -1.36
C ALA A 184 12.16 2.58 -2.31
N VAL A 185 11.28 1.59 -2.43
CA VAL A 185 10.03 1.72 -3.16
C VAL A 185 8.89 1.89 -2.17
N MET A 186 7.99 2.84 -2.43
CA MET A 186 6.89 3.12 -1.53
C MET A 186 5.55 3.27 -2.24
N GLU A 187 4.50 2.81 -1.58
CA GLU A 187 3.14 3.11 -1.99
C GLU A 187 2.81 4.57 -1.62
N VAL A 188 2.36 5.36 -2.61
CA VAL A 188 1.98 6.75 -2.42
C VAL A 188 0.48 6.89 -2.69
N SER A 189 -0.32 6.95 -1.61
CA SER A 189 -1.77 7.13 -1.70
C SER A 189 -2.13 8.58 -2.02
N SER A 190 -3.29 8.80 -2.65
CA SER A 190 -3.80 10.15 -2.93
C SER A 190 -4.02 10.98 -1.65
N ILE A 191 -4.49 10.33 -0.59
CA ILE A 191 -4.67 10.97 0.74
C ILE A 191 -3.32 11.41 1.31
N ALA A 192 -2.27 10.60 1.13
CA ALA A 192 -0.92 10.97 1.61
C ALA A 192 -0.36 12.19 0.88
N ILE A 193 -0.62 12.29 -0.41
CA ILE A 193 -0.24 13.47 -1.21
C ILE A 193 -1.01 14.70 -0.76
N ASP A 194 -2.34 14.58 -0.62
CA ASP A 194 -3.20 15.66 -0.17
C ASP A 194 -2.83 16.16 1.23
N GLN A 195 -2.44 15.23 2.10
CA GLN A 195 -1.98 15.52 3.46
C GLN A 195 -0.47 15.81 3.54
N GLN A 196 0.21 16.04 2.42
CA GLN A 196 1.63 16.45 2.35
C GLN A 196 2.61 15.48 3.05
N ARG A 197 2.28 14.19 3.15
CA ARG A 197 3.13 13.19 3.84
C ARG A 197 4.44 12.93 3.11
N VAL A 198 4.44 13.12 1.78
CA VAL A 198 5.60 12.94 0.90
C VAL A 198 6.20 14.27 0.41
N GLU A 199 5.84 15.38 1.05
CA GLU A 199 6.33 16.72 0.69
C GLU A 199 7.87 16.79 0.79
N GLY A 200 8.50 17.33 -0.25
CA GLY A 200 9.94 17.53 -0.31
C GLY A 200 10.77 16.27 -0.65
N ILE A 201 10.13 15.12 -0.93
CA ILE A 201 10.81 13.95 -1.48
C ILE A 201 10.87 14.11 -3.01
N LEU A 202 12.06 14.00 -3.59
CA LEU A 202 12.25 13.96 -5.03
C LEU A 202 12.47 12.52 -5.48
N PHE A 203 11.42 11.89 -6.02
CA PHE A 203 11.49 10.51 -6.49
C PHE A 203 12.36 10.35 -7.72
N ASP A 204 13.24 9.34 -7.74
CA ASP A 204 13.97 8.97 -8.95
C ASP A 204 13.00 8.43 -10.01
N VAL A 205 12.01 7.61 -9.60
CA VAL A 205 10.98 7.07 -10.48
C VAL A 205 9.60 7.20 -9.84
N ALA A 206 8.62 7.74 -10.55
CA ALA A 206 7.21 7.66 -10.21
C ALA A 206 6.49 6.65 -11.11
N ILE A 207 5.69 5.76 -10.51
CA ILE A 207 4.97 4.71 -11.24
C ILE A 207 3.47 4.97 -11.15
N HIS A 208 2.80 5.00 -12.32
CA HIS A 208 1.35 5.01 -12.46
C HIS A 208 0.85 3.61 -12.83
N THR A 209 -0.04 3.06 -12.03
CA THR A 209 -0.61 1.72 -12.29
C THR A 209 -1.93 1.78 -13.05
N ASN A 210 -2.95 2.44 -12.51
CA ASN A 210 -4.26 2.64 -13.11
C ASN A 210 -5.07 3.67 -12.31
N PHE A 211 -6.17 4.16 -12.92
CA PHE A 211 -7.07 5.09 -12.27
C PHE A 211 -8.53 4.64 -12.48
N SER A 212 -9.28 4.54 -11.40
CA SER A 212 -10.71 4.21 -11.40
C SER A 212 -11.39 4.79 -10.16
N GLU A 213 -12.70 4.76 -10.11
CA GLU A 213 -13.49 5.32 -9.00
C GLU A 213 -13.18 4.60 -7.67
N GLU A 214 -12.66 5.37 -6.72
CA GLU A 214 -12.41 4.96 -5.33
C GLU A 214 -12.22 6.21 -4.44
N HIS A 215 -12.36 6.08 -3.12
CA HIS A 215 -12.09 7.11 -2.11
C HIS A 215 -12.87 8.42 -2.29
N LEU A 216 -14.07 8.39 -2.89
CA LEU A 216 -14.91 9.58 -3.05
C LEU A 216 -15.50 10.08 -1.71
N GLU A 217 -15.53 9.25 -0.69
CA GLU A 217 -15.87 9.64 0.68
C GLU A 217 -14.89 10.71 1.21
N TYR A 218 -13.62 10.64 0.82
CA TYR A 218 -12.58 11.61 1.16
C TYR A 218 -12.47 12.73 0.12
N HIS A 219 -12.20 12.38 -1.13
CA HIS A 219 -11.87 13.34 -2.19
C HIS A 219 -13.07 14.09 -2.75
N LYS A 220 -14.31 13.63 -2.51
CA LYS A 220 -15.59 14.20 -2.97
C LYS A 220 -15.79 14.15 -4.49
N THR A 221 -14.74 14.34 -5.30
CA THR A 221 -14.81 14.33 -6.77
C THR A 221 -13.68 13.49 -7.38
N MET A 222 -13.94 12.88 -8.53
CA MET A 222 -12.92 12.17 -9.31
C MET A 222 -11.78 13.08 -9.77
N GLU A 223 -12.10 14.34 -10.05
CA GLU A 223 -11.10 15.33 -10.46
C GLU A 223 -10.10 15.63 -9.33
N HIS A 224 -10.58 15.91 -8.11
CA HIS A 224 -9.70 16.12 -6.96
C HIS A 224 -8.86 14.86 -6.68
N TYR A 225 -9.47 13.66 -6.75
CA TYR A 225 -8.78 12.40 -6.57
C TYR A 225 -7.64 12.19 -7.58
N LYS A 226 -7.91 12.48 -8.88
CA LYS A 226 -6.91 12.43 -9.95
C LYS A 226 -5.80 13.45 -9.74
N ASN A 227 -6.15 14.73 -9.48
CA ASN A 227 -5.20 15.80 -9.28
C ASN A 227 -4.26 15.53 -8.10
N CYS A 228 -4.73 14.94 -7.00
CA CYS A 228 -3.87 14.51 -5.91
C CYS A 228 -2.81 13.50 -6.38
N LYS A 229 -3.21 12.46 -7.15
CA LYS A 229 -2.24 11.47 -7.66
C LYS A 229 -1.25 12.07 -8.67
N MET A 230 -1.70 12.99 -9.52
CA MET A 230 -0.86 13.67 -10.51
C MET A 230 0.33 14.42 -9.87
N LYS A 231 0.15 14.99 -8.68
CA LYS A 231 1.21 15.71 -7.94
C LYS A 231 2.43 14.86 -7.63
N LEU A 232 2.31 13.53 -7.55
CA LEU A 232 3.49 12.66 -7.39
C LEU A 232 4.50 12.85 -8.52
N PHE A 233 4.00 13.05 -9.74
CA PHE A 233 4.83 13.19 -10.95
C PHE A 233 5.50 14.56 -11.03
N GLU A 234 4.98 15.58 -10.33
CA GLU A 234 5.64 16.87 -10.18
C GLU A 234 6.91 16.79 -9.32
N GLN A 235 7.02 15.72 -8.50
CA GLN A 235 8.14 15.43 -7.61
C GLN A 235 8.97 14.24 -8.13
N ALA A 236 8.99 13.97 -9.44
CA ALA A 236 9.67 12.81 -10.02
C ALA A 236 10.65 13.21 -11.13
N LYS A 237 11.83 12.57 -11.11
CA LYS A 237 12.84 12.73 -12.16
C LYS A 237 12.46 11.97 -13.42
N THR A 238 11.88 10.77 -13.26
CA THR A 238 11.44 9.90 -14.37
C THR A 238 10.13 9.24 -14.02
N ALA A 239 9.43 8.67 -15.00
CA ALA A 239 8.14 8.03 -14.79
C ALA A 239 7.97 6.72 -15.55
N VAL A 240 7.20 5.79 -14.93
CA VAL A 240 6.65 4.61 -15.62
C VAL A 240 5.12 4.77 -15.66
N ILE A 241 4.55 4.79 -16.85
CA ILE A 241 3.14 5.16 -17.06
C ILE A 241 2.40 4.03 -17.79
N ASN A 242 1.26 3.62 -17.22
CA ASN A 242 0.34 2.71 -17.89
C ASN A 242 -0.31 3.40 -19.08
N PHE A 243 0.00 2.91 -20.29
CA PHE A 243 -0.52 3.46 -21.53
C PHE A 243 -1.99 3.07 -21.78
N ASP A 244 -2.46 1.99 -21.16
CA ASP A 244 -3.82 1.46 -21.31
C ASP A 244 -4.83 2.16 -20.38
N ASP A 245 -4.39 3.12 -19.56
CA ASP A 245 -5.29 3.94 -18.72
C ASP A 245 -5.72 5.19 -19.48
N ASP A 246 -6.97 5.17 -19.97
CA ASP A 246 -7.57 6.26 -20.76
C ASP A 246 -7.90 7.54 -19.96
N LEU A 247 -7.73 7.51 -18.63
CA LEU A 247 -8.04 8.64 -17.75
C LEU A 247 -6.75 9.35 -17.31
N MET A 248 -6.20 8.98 -16.18
CA MET A 248 -5.00 9.62 -15.62
C MET A 248 -3.74 9.33 -16.47
N GLY A 249 -3.65 8.14 -17.07
CA GLY A 249 -2.53 7.76 -17.93
C GLY A 249 -2.37 8.71 -19.11
N GLN A 250 -3.44 9.04 -19.82
CA GLN A 250 -3.42 9.97 -20.94
C GLN A 250 -3.04 11.39 -20.51
N ASP A 251 -3.53 11.86 -19.36
CA ASP A 251 -3.15 13.17 -18.82
C ASP A 251 -1.65 13.23 -18.49
N LEU A 252 -1.10 12.14 -17.92
CA LEU A 252 0.33 12.02 -17.61
C LEU A 252 1.19 12.04 -18.89
N LEU A 253 0.79 11.32 -19.94
CA LEU A 253 1.49 11.32 -21.23
C LEU A 253 1.57 12.71 -21.86
N GLN A 254 0.56 13.54 -21.61
CA GLN A 254 0.51 14.92 -22.12
C GLN A 254 1.29 15.91 -21.23
N SER A 255 1.24 15.74 -19.91
CA SER A 255 1.76 16.72 -18.94
C SER A 255 3.19 16.44 -18.49
N PHE A 256 3.60 15.17 -18.33
CA PHE A 256 4.94 14.82 -17.89
C PHE A 256 5.98 14.99 -19.02
N LYS A 257 7.05 15.76 -18.77
CA LYS A 257 8.03 16.12 -19.79
C LYS A 257 9.41 15.50 -19.60
N ASN A 258 9.65 14.92 -18.45
CA ASN A 258 10.89 14.23 -18.15
C ASN A 258 10.94 12.83 -18.80
N PRO A 259 12.09 12.13 -18.80
CA PRO A 259 12.19 10.79 -19.36
C PRO A 259 11.13 9.84 -18.76
N MET A 260 10.49 9.06 -19.64
CA MET A 260 9.47 8.11 -19.21
C MET A 260 9.53 6.81 -20.01
N ILE A 261 9.10 5.73 -19.39
CA ILE A 261 8.78 4.46 -20.04
C ILE A 261 7.28 4.22 -19.91
N THR A 262 6.64 3.87 -21.00
CA THR A 262 5.23 3.51 -21.03
C THR A 262 5.07 2.01 -21.18
N TYR A 263 4.01 1.43 -20.61
CA TYR A 263 3.74 0.00 -20.74
C TYR A 263 2.29 -0.29 -21.10
N SER A 264 2.05 -1.40 -21.80
CA SER A 264 0.74 -1.81 -22.30
C SER A 264 0.65 -3.34 -22.41
N LEU A 265 -0.56 -3.88 -22.22
CA LEU A 265 -0.93 -5.26 -22.57
C LEU A 265 -1.48 -5.38 -24.00
N ASN A 266 -1.49 -4.29 -24.76
CA ASN A 266 -1.91 -4.28 -26.15
C ASN A 266 -0.68 -4.22 -27.05
N ARG A 267 -0.41 -5.30 -27.80
CA ARG A 267 0.68 -5.40 -28.78
C ARG A 267 0.73 -4.22 -29.76
N ASN A 268 -0.43 -3.76 -30.18
CA ASN A 268 -0.57 -2.71 -31.21
C ASN A 268 -0.47 -1.29 -30.62
N SER A 269 -0.28 -1.14 -29.31
CA SER A 269 -0.10 0.17 -28.69
C SER A 269 1.25 0.79 -29.07
N LYS A 270 1.39 2.11 -28.83
CA LYS A 270 2.65 2.84 -28.99
C LYS A 270 3.49 2.87 -27.71
N ALA A 271 3.15 2.05 -26.73
CA ALA A 271 3.89 1.96 -25.48
C ALA A 271 5.32 1.44 -25.72
N THR A 272 6.24 1.90 -24.87
CA THR A 272 7.66 1.49 -24.92
C THR A 272 7.82 -0.01 -24.63
N LEU A 273 7.10 -0.51 -23.60
CA LEU A 273 7.05 -1.93 -23.25
C LEU A 273 5.65 -2.48 -23.58
N ARG A 274 5.58 -3.58 -24.27
CA ARG A 274 4.31 -4.24 -24.60
C ARG A 274 4.42 -5.73 -24.33
N ALA A 275 3.39 -6.33 -23.74
CA ALA A 275 3.30 -7.78 -23.59
C ALA A 275 2.18 -8.33 -24.47
N ASP A 276 2.44 -9.50 -25.07
CA ASP A 276 1.49 -10.25 -25.88
C ASP A 276 1.69 -11.76 -25.73
N SER A 277 0.86 -12.56 -26.36
CA SER A 277 0.96 -14.03 -26.36
C SER A 277 1.02 -14.64 -24.95
N ILE A 278 0.21 -14.06 -24.04
CA ILE A 278 0.21 -14.45 -22.62
C ILE A 278 -0.34 -15.85 -22.46
N THR A 279 0.46 -16.74 -21.88
CA THR A 279 0.07 -18.11 -21.55
C THR A 279 0.25 -18.34 -20.05
N VAL A 280 -0.79 -18.91 -19.43
CA VAL A 280 -0.75 -19.24 -18.00
C VAL A 280 -0.30 -20.69 -17.86
N GLU A 281 0.79 -20.91 -17.11
CA GLU A 281 1.36 -22.21 -16.82
C GLU A 281 1.21 -22.57 -15.33
N GLU A 282 1.67 -23.76 -14.95
CA GLU A 282 1.54 -24.24 -13.57
C GLU A 282 2.29 -23.35 -12.54
N LYS A 283 3.42 -22.76 -12.94
CA LYS A 283 4.30 -21.99 -12.05
C LYS A 283 4.27 -20.48 -12.28
N GLY A 284 3.36 -20.00 -13.11
CA GLY A 284 3.28 -18.58 -13.45
C GLY A 284 2.78 -18.35 -14.87
N SER A 285 3.25 -17.29 -15.49
CA SER A 285 2.88 -16.92 -16.85
C SER A 285 4.11 -16.77 -17.73
N THR A 286 3.94 -17.11 -19.01
CA THR A 286 4.90 -16.81 -20.09
C THR A 286 4.26 -15.81 -21.04
N PHE A 287 5.06 -14.92 -21.60
CA PHE A 287 4.60 -13.90 -22.55
C PHE A 287 5.74 -13.40 -23.44
N GLU A 288 5.41 -12.79 -24.55
CA GLU A 288 6.34 -12.07 -25.41
C GLU A 288 6.43 -10.61 -24.97
N LEU A 289 7.63 -10.15 -24.60
CA LEU A 289 7.92 -8.75 -24.27
C LEU A 289 8.52 -8.04 -25.48
N TYR A 290 7.85 -7.00 -25.93
CA TYR A 290 8.30 -6.13 -27.03
C TYR A 290 8.98 -4.88 -26.46
N TYR A 291 10.25 -4.68 -26.80
CA TYR A 291 11.06 -3.52 -26.41
C TYR A 291 12.13 -3.20 -27.46
N ASN A 292 12.22 -1.93 -27.90
CA ASN A 292 13.20 -1.46 -28.91
C ASN A 292 13.27 -2.36 -30.15
N ASP A 293 12.12 -2.64 -30.77
CA ASP A 293 11.96 -3.49 -31.97
C ASP A 293 12.38 -4.96 -31.78
N ASN A 294 12.78 -5.35 -30.60
CA ASN A 294 13.06 -6.75 -30.24
C ASN A 294 11.90 -7.41 -29.51
N VAL A 295 11.85 -8.72 -29.61
CA VAL A 295 10.89 -9.56 -28.90
C VAL A 295 11.65 -10.52 -28.01
N TYR A 296 11.31 -10.52 -26.73
CA TYR A 296 11.94 -11.36 -25.72
C TYR A 296 10.92 -12.32 -25.13
N PRO A 297 11.19 -13.63 -25.12
CA PRO A 297 10.36 -14.56 -24.35
C PRO A 297 10.61 -14.35 -22.85
N VAL A 298 9.56 -14.16 -22.10
CA VAL A 298 9.62 -13.89 -20.65
C VAL A 298 8.82 -14.92 -19.89
N THR A 299 9.38 -15.42 -18.78
CA THR A 299 8.68 -16.22 -17.78
C THR A 299 8.73 -15.50 -16.46
N ALA A 300 7.57 -15.35 -15.80
CA ALA A 300 7.47 -14.78 -14.47
C ALA A 300 6.51 -15.60 -13.59
N PRO A 301 6.80 -15.79 -12.29
CA PRO A 301 5.96 -16.57 -11.37
C PRO A 301 4.73 -15.76 -10.91
N VAL A 302 3.99 -15.20 -11.87
CA VAL A 302 2.81 -14.36 -11.66
C VAL A 302 1.62 -14.89 -12.44
N PHE A 303 0.43 -14.67 -11.91
CA PHE A 303 -0.82 -15.11 -12.52
C PHE A 303 -1.72 -13.90 -12.77
N GLY A 304 -2.41 -13.92 -13.92
CA GLY A 304 -3.33 -12.87 -14.32
C GLY A 304 -2.68 -11.71 -15.09
N GLU A 305 -3.38 -11.26 -16.13
CA GLU A 305 -2.92 -10.20 -17.03
C GLU A 305 -2.58 -8.91 -16.27
N TYR A 306 -3.37 -8.55 -15.25
CA TYR A 306 -3.10 -7.38 -14.42
C TYR A 306 -1.77 -7.49 -13.65
N ASN A 307 -1.33 -8.71 -13.31
CA ASN A 307 -0.01 -8.91 -12.69
C ASN A 307 1.12 -8.84 -13.72
N ILE A 308 0.86 -9.22 -14.97
CA ILE A 308 1.82 -8.97 -16.06
C ILE A 308 1.99 -7.47 -16.28
N ALA A 309 0.91 -6.68 -16.28
CA ALA A 309 1.00 -5.21 -16.32
C ALA A 309 1.83 -4.66 -15.14
N ASN A 310 1.64 -5.20 -13.93
CA ASN A 310 2.45 -4.84 -12.76
C ASN A 310 3.93 -5.22 -12.95
N VAL A 311 4.24 -6.39 -13.57
CA VAL A 311 5.62 -6.79 -13.92
C VAL A 311 6.22 -5.85 -14.95
N LEU A 312 5.48 -5.45 -16.00
CA LEU A 312 5.94 -4.47 -16.97
C LEU A 312 6.34 -3.14 -16.31
N SER A 313 5.58 -2.70 -15.31
CA SER A 313 5.93 -1.48 -14.57
C SER A 313 7.23 -1.63 -13.75
N ALA A 314 7.49 -2.81 -13.18
CA ALA A 314 8.75 -3.10 -12.50
C ALA A 314 9.93 -3.18 -13.49
N ILE A 315 9.74 -3.81 -14.66
CA ILE A 315 10.73 -3.83 -15.76
C ILE A 315 11.06 -2.38 -16.19
N GLY A 316 10.03 -1.55 -16.43
CA GLY A 316 10.21 -0.15 -16.79
C GLY A 316 10.98 0.64 -15.75
N THR A 317 10.77 0.34 -14.46
CA THR A 317 11.53 0.96 -13.37
C THR A 317 13.00 0.56 -13.41
N ALA A 318 13.31 -0.72 -13.61
CA ALA A 318 14.70 -1.19 -13.71
C ALA A 318 15.42 -0.59 -14.93
N LEU A 319 14.75 -0.48 -16.07
CA LEU A 319 15.30 0.17 -17.27
C LEU A 319 15.61 1.67 -17.04
N LEU A 320 14.75 2.41 -16.32
CA LEU A 320 15.00 3.81 -15.95
C LEU A 320 16.12 3.98 -14.91
N LEU A 321 16.52 2.91 -14.25
CA LEU A 321 17.68 2.84 -13.37
C LEU A 321 18.90 2.23 -14.07
N ASP A 322 18.92 2.24 -15.42
CA ASP A 322 20.02 1.85 -16.30
C ASP A 322 20.40 0.35 -16.27
N TYR A 323 19.47 -0.55 -15.87
CA TYR A 323 19.67 -1.99 -16.01
C TYR A 323 19.40 -2.46 -17.45
N HIS A 324 20.18 -3.42 -17.95
CA HIS A 324 19.96 -4.00 -19.28
C HIS A 324 18.80 -4.96 -19.29
N ILE A 325 18.05 -4.99 -20.40
CA ILE A 325 16.83 -5.81 -20.52
C ILE A 325 17.11 -7.30 -20.35
N GLU A 326 18.26 -7.77 -20.82
CA GLU A 326 18.68 -9.16 -20.71
C GLU A 326 18.89 -9.58 -19.23
N ASP A 327 19.51 -8.74 -18.43
CA ASP A 327 19.73 -8.99 -17.01
C ASP A 327 18.40 -9.02 -16.25
N ILE A 328 17.48 -8.11 -16.61
CA ILE A 328 16.14 -8.06 -16.05
C ILE A 328 15.39 -9.36 -16.34
N ILE A 329 15.35 -9.80 -17.60
CA ILE A 329 14.66 -11.03 -18.02
C ILE A 329 15.23 -12.26 -17.33
N ASN A 330 16.54 -12.35 -17.19
CA ASN A 330 17.22 -13.50 -16.57
C ASN A 330 16.82 -13.70 -15.09
N VAL A 331 16.50 -12.66 -14.36
CA VAL A 331 16.11 -12.75 -12.94
C VAL A 331 14.61 -12.84 -12.71
N LEU A 332 13.77 -12.47 -13.69
CA LEU A 332 12.30 -12.48 -13.57
C LEU A 332 11.71 -13.82 -13.11
N PRO A 333 12.21 -15.01 -13.48
CA PRO A 333 11.70 -16.28 -12.97
C PRO A 333 11.83 -16.46 -11.44
N GLN A 334 12.63 -15.62 -10.78
CA GLN A 334 12.84 -15.62 -9.33
C GLN A 334 12.03 -14.52 -8.62
N LEU A 335 11.18 -13.78 -9.34
CA LEU A 335 10.40 -12.68 -8.78
C LEU A 335 9.50 -13.16 -7.64
N ALA A 336 9.57 -12.49 -6.48
CA ALA A 336 8.72 -12.79 -5.35
C ALA A 336 7.40 -12.02 -5.42
N SER A 337 6.28 -12.74 -5.34
CA SER A 337 4.95 -12.12 -5.19
C SER A 337 4.72 -11.70 -3.75
N PRO A 338 3.99 -10.60 -3.50
CA PRO A 338 3.63 -10.20 -2.15
C PRO A 338 2.58 -11.13 -1.55
N GLU A 339 2.59 -11.25 -0.21
CA GLU A 339 1.59 -11.98 0.56
C GLU A 339 0.16 -11.55 0.17
N GLY A 340 -0.75 -12.51 -0.01
CA GLY A 340 -2.16 -12.25 -0.29
C GLY A 340 -2.46 -11.50 -1.60
N ARG A 341 -1.62 -11.63 -2.62
CA ARG A 341 -1.85 -11.04 -3.96
C ARG A 341 -1.70 -12.12 -5.04
N PHE A 342 -2.78 -12.83 -5.30
CA PHE A 342 -2.81 -14.03 -6.12
C PHE A 342 -1.73 -15.04 -5.71
N GLN A 343 -1.55 -15.20 -4.40
CA GLN A 343 -0.57 -16.12 -3.83
C GLN A 343 -1.11 -17.54 -3.97
N VAL A 344 -0.37 -18.39 -4.66
CA VAL A 344 -0.77 -19.78 -4.89
C VAL A 344 -0.04 -20.70 -3.92
N ILE A 345 -0.79 -21.41 -3.08
CA ILE A 345 -0.31 -22.48 -2.20
C ILE A 345 -0.76 -23.81 -2.78
N LYS A 346 0.15 -24.76 -2.93
CA LYS A 346 -0.17 -26.11 -3.39
C LYS A 346 -0.69 -26.96 -2.22
N GLY A 347 -1.89 -27.45 -2.39
CA GLY A 347 -2.50 -28.46 -1.51
C GLY A 347 -2.24 -29.88 -1.99
N PRO A 348 -2.66 -30.91 -1.22
CA PRO A 348 -2.59 -32.29 -1.65
C PRO A 348 -3.47 -32.56 -2.87
N GLN A 349 -3.20 -33.65 -3.58
CA GLN A 349 -3.99 -34.10 -4.73
C GLN A 349 -4.17 -33.01 -5.80
N ASN A 350 -3.13 -32.21 -6.04
CA ASN A 350 -3.09 -31.12 -7.03
C ASN A 350 -4.09 -29.97 -6.78
N GLN A 351 -4.56 -29.81 -5.54
CA GLN A 351 -5.35 -28.64 -5.14
C GLN A 351 -4.52 -27.37 -5.27
N LYS A 352 -5.16 -26.25 -5.58
CA LYS A 352 -4.56 -24.92 -5.57
C LYS A 352 -5.35 -24.04 -4.61
N ILE A 353 -4.71 -23.56 -3.55
CA ILE A 353 -5.28 -22.57 -2.64
C ILE A 353 -4.74 -21.21 -3.07
N ILE A 354 -5.62 -20.30 -3.47
CA ILE A 354 -5.26 -18.96 -3.93
C ILE A 354 -5.71 -17.96 -2.87
N LEU A 355 -4.75 -17.20 -2.32
CA LEU A 355 -5.02 -16.11 -1.40
C LEU A 355 -4.96 -14.80 -2.16
N ASP A 356 -6.03 -13.99 -2.07
CA ASP A 356 -6.07 -12.66 -2.67
C ASP A 356 -6.83 -11.66 -1.79
N TYR A 357 -6.32 -10.44 -1.72
CA TYR A 357 -6.93 -9.38 -0.92
C TYR A 357 -8.15 -8.71 -1.58
N ALA A 358 -8.63 -9.19 -2.71
CA ALA A 358 -9.78 -8.61 -3.39
C ALA A 358 -10.97 -8.44 -2.44
N HIS A 359 -11.28 -7.18 -2.10
CA HIS A 359 -12.33 -6.79 -1.15
C HIS A 359 -13.27 -5.73 -1.73
N THR A 360 -13.20 -5.51 -3.03
CA THR A 360 -14.10 -4.62 -3.78
C THR A 360 -14.75 -5.39 -4.94
N PRO A 361 -15.95 -4.98 -5.38
CA PRO A 361 -16.64 -5.62 -6.50
C PRO A 361 -15.77 -5.73 -7.75
N VAL A 362 -15.10 -4.65 -8.15
CA VAL A 362 -14.23 -4.62 -9.34
C VAL A 362 -13.04 -5.58 -9.20
N ALA A 363 -12.39 -5.58 -8.05
CA ALA A 363 -11.25 -6.48 -7.81
C ALA A 363 -11.69 -7.95 -7.82
N LEU A 364 -12.81 -8.29 -7.18
CA LEU A 364 -13.35 -9.65 -7.18
C LEU A 364 -13.71 -10.13 -8.58
N THR A 365 -14.36 -9.28 -9.39
CA THR A 365 -14.71 -9.61 -10.78
C THR A 365 -13.45 -9.95 -11.59
N ARG A 366 -12.42 -9.13 -11.53
CA ARG A 366 -11.14 -9.38 -12.23
C ARG A 366 -10.46 -10.65 -11.73
N LEU A 367 -10.42 -10.85 -10.43
CA LEU A 367 -9.83 -12.04 -9.83
C LEU A 367 -10.52 -13.33 -10.29
N LEU A 368 -11.86 -13.34 -10.28
CA LEU A 368 -12.65 -14.49 -10.77
C LEU A 368 -12.40 -14.79 -12.26
N GLN A 369 -12.27 -13.74 -13.09
CA GLN A 369 -11.94 -13.91 -14.51
C GLN A 369 -10.59 -14.61 -14.68
N GLU A 370 -9.57 -14.25 -13.90
CA GLU A 370 -8.25 -14.86 -13.97
C GLU A 370 -8.24 -16.29 -13.40
N VAL A 371 -8.87 -16.52 -12.26
CA VAL A 371 -8.96 -17.85 -11.66
C VAL A 371 -9.68 -18.83 -12.58
N LYS A 372 -10.67 -18.36 -13.36
CA LYS A 372 -11.39 -19.18 -14.34
C LYS A 372 -10.54 -19.65 -15.52
N LYS A 373 -9.45 -18.96 -15.85
CA LYS A 373 -8.50 -19.39 -16.88
C LYS A 373 -7.65 -20.59 -16.42
N LEU A 374 -7.53 -20.82 -15.11
CA LEU A 374 -6.75 -21.93 -14.56
C LEU A 374 -7.50 -23.26 -14.73
N LYS A 375 -6.73 -24.33 -15.05
CA LYS A 375 -7.28 -25.69 -15.08
C LYS A 375 -7.72 -26.11 -13.67
N ARG A 376 -8.97 -26.57 -13.55
CA ARG A 376 -9.57 -27.00 -12.29
C ARG A 376 -10.70 -28.00 -12.51
N ASN A 377 -11.05 -28.70 -11.45
CA ASN A 377 -12.29 -29.48 -11.36
C ASN A 377 -13.44 -28.56 -10.89
N ARG A 378 -13.42 -28.11 -9.63
CA ARG A 378 -14.39 -27.18 -9.04
C ARG A 378 -13.70 -25.89 -8.54
N LEU A 379 -14.51 -24.85 -8.34
CA LEU A 379 -14.09 -23.60 -7.74
C LEU A 379 -14.84 -23.38 -6.43
N ILE A 380 -14.12 -23.41 -5.31
CA ILE A 380 -14.61 -23.04 -3.98
C ILE A 380 -14.18 -21.62 -3.69
N VAL A 381 -15.07 -20.72 -3.33
CA VAL A 381 -14.70 -19.33 -3.06
C VAL A 381 -15.16 -18.90 -1.67
N MET A 382 -14.23 -18.35 -0.90
CA MET A 382 -14.54 -17.67 0.35
C MET A 382 -14.55 -16.15 0.13
N ILE A 383 -15.67 -15.52 0.50
CA ILE A 383 -15.78 -14.05 0.58
C ILE A 383 -16.02 -13.61 2.02
N ALA A 384 -15.49 -12.45 2.39
CA ALA A 384 -15.68 -11.92 3.73
C ALA A 384 -16.39 -10.57 3.73
N GLY A 385 -17.35 -10.41 4.64
CA GLY A 385 -17.83 -9.10 5.05
C GLY A 385 -16.81 -8.43 5.96
N ILE A 386 -16.56 -7.12 5.77
CA ILE A 386 -15.57 -6.36 6.54
C ILE A 386 -16.26 -5.28 7.35
N GLY A 387 -16.40 -5.50 8.67
CA GLY A 387 -17.18 -4.65 9.57
C GLY A 387 -16.64 -3.22 9.73
N ILE A 388 -15.35 -2.98 9.48
CA ILE A 388 -14.74 -1.65 9.52
C ILE A 388 -14.72 -0.93 8.16
N ARG A 389 -15.45 -1.44 7.16
CA ARG A 389 -15.52 -0.90 5.79
C ARG A 389 -16.95 -0.55 5.41
N ASP A 390 -17.14 -0.08 4.18
CA ASP A 390 -18.45 0.25 3.61
C ASP A 390 -19.34 -1.00 3.45
N PHE A 391 -20.42 -1.05 4.20
CA PHE A 391 -21.41 -2.13 4.18
C PHE A 391 -22.13 -2.28 2.84
N ASN A 392 -22.25 -1.21 2.04
CA ASN A 392 -22.90 -1.25 0.74
C ASN A 392 -22.15 -2.10 -0.30
N LYS A 393 -20.88 -2.40 -0.06
CA LYS A 393 -20.07 -3.28 -0.93
C LYS A 393 -20.38 -4.76 -0.71
N MET A 394 -20.84 -5.15 0.47
CA MET A 394 -21.03 -6.56 0.86
C MET A 394 -22.08 -7.28 -0.01
N PRO A 395 -23.28 -6.75 -0.23
CA PRO A 395 -24.24 -7.39 -1.13
C PRO A 395 -23.75 -7.48 -2.58
N LYS A 396 -23.00 -6.46 -3.04
CA LYS A 396 -22.45 -6.46 -4.39
C LYS A 396 -21.39 -7.56 -4.59
N MET A 397 -20.61 -7.87 -3.56
CA MET A 397 -19.64 -8.98 -3.61
C MET A 397 -20.37 -10.32 -3.75
N ALA A 398 -21.48 -10.53 -3.01
CA ALA A 398 -22.30 -11.72 -3.09
C ALA A 398 -22.93 -11.90 -4.49
N SER A 399 -23.53 -10.84 -5.05
CA SER A 399 -24.15 -10.90 -6.39
C SER A 399 -23.14 -11.19 -7.51
N ILE A 400 -21.87 -10.79 -7.35
CA ILE A 400 -20.83 -11.09 -8.34
C ILE A 400 -20.45 -12.57 -8.31
N ILE A 401 -20.43 -13.20 -7.12
CA ILE A 401 -19.95 -14.56 -6.99
C ILE A 401 -21.05 -15.60 -7.26
N GLU A 402 -22.32 -15.21 -7.13
CA GLU A 402 -23.45 -16.10 -7.38
C GLU A 402 -23.41 -16.68 -8.80
N GLY A 403 -23.44 -18.02 -8.94
CA GLY A 403 -23.31 -18.71 -10.20
C GLY A 403 -21.89 -18.68 -10.82
N GLN A 404 -20.89 -18.14 -10.12
CA GLN A 404 -19.51 -18.10 -10.59
C GLN A 404 -18.62 -19.16 -9.93
N ALA A 405 -19.05 -19.71 -8.81
CA ALA A 405 -18.37 -20.74 -8.02
C ALA A 405 -19.27 -21.93 -7.76
N ASP A 406 -18.68 -23.10 -7.59
CA ASP A 406 -19.40 -24.35 -7.25
C ASP A 406 -19.84 -24.34 -5.79
N GLU A 407 -18.98 -23.82 -4.90
CA GLU A 407 -19.25 -23.64 -3.47
C GLU A 407 -18.84 -22.23 -3.03
N VAL A 408 -19.63 -21.60 -2.18
CA VAL A 408 -19.34 -20.27 -1.62
C VAL A 408 -19.36 -20.30 -0.10
N VAL A 409 -18.28 -19.88 0.52
CA VAL A 409 -18.19 -19.71 1.98
C VAL A 409 -18.22 -18.21 2.31
N VAL A 410 -19.21 -17.79 3.07
CA VAL A 410 -19.34 -16.40 3.53
C VAL A 410 -18.86 -16.31 4.98
N THR A 411 -17.85 -15.46 5.20
CA THR A 411 -17.25 -15.25 6.52
C THR A 411 -17.10 -13.76 6.86
N VAL A 412 -16.40 -13.45 7.93
CA VAL A 412 -16.14 -12.10 8.42
C VAL A 412 -14.64 -11.85 8.53
N ASP A 413 -14.21 -10.71 8.03
CA ASP A 413 -12.88 -10.17 8.31
C ASP A 413 -13.01 -8.79 8.98
N HIS A 414 -12.13 -8.49 9.95
CA HIS A 414 -12.17 -7.24 10.73
C HIS A 414 -13.59 -6.84 11.17
N PRO A 415 -14.27 -7.60 12.05
CA PRO A 415 -15.65 -7.30 12.45
C PRO A 415 -15.79 -5.94 13.15
N GLY A 416 -14.70 -5.36 13.68
CA GLY A 416 -14.75 -4.14 14.46
C GLY A 416 -15.60 -4.34 15.71
N PHE A 417 -16.62 -3.49 15.89
CA PHE A 417 -17.59 -3.58 17.01
C PHE A 417 -18.90 -4.28 16.62
N HIS A 418 -19.03 -4.74 15.38
CA HIS A 418 -20.26 -5.39 14.89
C HIS A 418 -20.32 -6.88 15.26
N ASN A 419 -21.53 -7.41 15.35
CA ASN A 419 -21.74 -8.85 15.50
C ASN A 419 -21.38 -9.53 14.16
N PRO A 420 -20.54 -10.58 14.16
CA PRO A 420 -20.19 -11.31 12.95
C PRO A 420 -21.38 -11.82 12.13
N ASN A 421 -22.42 -12.30 12.79
CA ASN A 421 -23.61 -12.80 12.09
C ASN A 421 -24.37 -11.69 11.34
N ASP A 422 -24.44 -10.47 11.90
CA ASP A 422 -25.10 -9.34 11.23
C ASP A 422 -24.33 -8.94 9.95
N ILE A 423 -23.00 -9.05 9.99
CA ILE A 423 -22.13 -8.81 8.82
C ILE A 423 -22.38 -9.88 7.75
N ILE A 424 -22.46 -11.16 8.14
CA ILE A 424 -22.77 -12.26 7.22
C ILE A 424 -24.16 -12.05 6.62
N ASP A 425 -25.16 -11.71 7.43
CA ASP A 425 -26.52 -11.43 6.96
C ASP A 425 -26.52 -10.30 5.92
N GLN A 426 -25.74 -9.26 6.14
CA GLN A 426 -25.59 -8.18 5.17
C GLN A 426 -24.98 -8.66 3.83
N VAL A 427 -24.01 -9.57 3.86
CA VAL A 427 -23.48 -10.20 2.63
C VAL A 427 -24.57 -11.01 1.94
N PHE A 428 -25.34 -11.81 2.71
CA PHE A 428 -26.40 -12.67 2.18
C PHE A 428 -27.54 -11.91 1.50
N THR A 429 -27.78 -10.63 1.83
CA THR A 429 -28.77 -9.79 1.13
C THR A 429 -28.47 -9.61 -0.35
N GLY A 430 -27.24 -9.90 -0.80
CA GLY A 430 -26.85 -9.79 -2.20
C GLY A 430 -27.06 -11.05 -3.04
N PHE A 431 -27.36 -12.20 -2.44
CA PHE A 431 -27.69 -13.41 -3.19
C PHE A 431 -29.16 -13.42 -3.62
N ALA A 432 -29.41 -13.74 -4.87
CA ALA A 432 -30.78 -13.97 -5.38
C ALA A 432 -31.40 -15.25 -4.77
N HIS A 433 -30.55 -16.26 -4.46
CA HIS A 433 -30.95 -17.53 -3.88
C HIS A 433 -30.23 -17.80 -2.55
N PRO A 434 -30.52 -17.04 -1.46
CA PRO A 434 -29.77 -17.11 -0.21
C PRO A 434 -29.85 -18.46 0.53
N ASN A 435 -30.81 -19.34 0.16
CA ASN A 435 -30.97 -20.68 0.73
C ASN A 435 -30.40 -21.80 -0.16
N ALA A 436 -29.60 -21.48 -1.16
CA ALA A 436 -28.94 -22.46 -2.02
C ALA A 436 -28.00 -23.35 -1.19
N SER A 437 -27.96 -24.66 -1.49
CA SER A 437 -27.23 -25.66 -0.71
C SER A 437 -25.71 -25.50 -0.77
N ASN A 438 -25.20 -24.75 -1.77
CA ASN A 438 -23.80 -24.45 -1.96
C ASN A 438 -23.34 -23.14 -1.32
N LEU A 439 -24.19 -22.50 -0.49
CA LEU A 439 -23.85 -21.33 0.30
C LEU A 439 -23.64 -21.73 1.76
N HIS A 440 -22.41 -21.47 2.27
CA HIS A 440 -22.02 -21.83 3.62
C HIS A 440 -21.73 -20.58 4.46
N ARG A 441 -22.07 -20.62 5.74
CA ARG A 441 -21.82 -19.54 6.71
C ARG A 441 -20.69 -19.94 7.65
N ALA A 442 -19.78 -19.02 7.91
CA ALA A 442 -18.70 -19.21 8.86
C ALA A 442 -18.49 -17.91 9.68
N PRO A 443 -18.88 -17.90 10.98
CA PRO A 443 -18.89 -16.68 11.79
C PRO A 443 -17.50 -16.13 12.11
N THR A 444 -16.44 -16.90 11.90
CA THR A 444 -15.04 -16.41 12.01
C THR A 444 -14.26 -16.73 10.75
N ARG A 445 -13.24 -15.90 10.44
CA ARG A 445 -12.38 -16.14 9.28
C ARG A 445 -11.69 -17.51 9.35
N LYS A 446 -11.24 -17.93 10.54
CA LYS A 446 -10.64 -19.25 10.75
C LYS A 446 -11.60 -20.36 10.32
N GLU A 447 -12.86 -20.31 10.78
CA GLU A 447 -13.88 -21.29 10.36
C GLU A 447 -14.15 -21.23 8.86
N GLY A 448 -14.11 -20.01 8.26
CA GLY A 448 -14.27 -19.84 6.82
C GLY A 448 -13.15 -20.51 6.02
N VAL A 449 -11.89 -20.32 6.43
CA VAL A 449 -10.76 -21.00 5.80
C VAL A 449 -10.89 -22.52 5.94
N LEU A 450 -11.10 -23.02 7.16
CA LEU A 450 -11.25 -24.46 7.40
C LEU A 450 -12.41 -25.06 6.58
N LYS A 451 -13.55 -24.39 6.55
CA LYS A 451 -14.72 -24.85 5.76
C LYS A 451 -14.41 -24.89 4.26
N SER A 452 -13.68 -23.90 3.76
CA SER A 452 -13.26 -23.88 2.35
C SER A 452 -12.32 -25.04 2.00
N LEU A 453 -11.39 -25.38 2.91
CA LEU A 453 -10.48 -26.51 2.76
C LEU A 453 -11.22 -27.85 2.84
N GLU A 454 -12.18 -28.02 3.76
CA GLU A 454 -13.04 -29.21 3.88
C GLU A 454 -13.87 -29.50 2.62
N LEU A 455 -14.35 -28.46 1.94
CA LEU A 455 -15.13 -28.57 0.71
C LEU A 455 -14.27 -28.94 -0.49
N GLY A 456 -12.96 -28.62 -0.44
CA GLY A 456 -12.02 -28.85 -1.53
C GLY A 456 -11.69 -30.32 -1.75
N GLY A 457 -11.72 -30.76 -2.99
CA GLY A 457 -11.34 -32.10 -3.47
C GLY A 457 -10.15 -32.07 -4.42
N PRO A 458 -9.81 -33.22 -5.05
CA PRO A 458 -8.74 -33.31 -6.02
C PRO A 458 -8.92 -32.33 -7.20
N ASP A 459 -7.82 -31.69 -7.62
CA ASP A 459 -7.78 -30.74 -8.72
C ASP A 459 -8.69 -29.49 -8.56
N ASP A 460 -9.24 -29.25 -7.35
CA ASP A 460 -10.06 -28.09 -7.07
C ASP A 460 -9.20 -26.83 -6.88
N ILE A 461 -9.80 -25.67 -7.15
CA ILE A 461 -9.27 -24.38 -6.73
C ILE A 461 -10.08 -23.87 -5.54
N ILE A 462 -9.38 -23.51 -4.47
CA ILE A 462 -9.90 -22.88 -3.28
C ILE A 462 -9.43 -21.43 -3.27
N LEU A 463 -10.34 -20.49 -3.52
CA LEU A 463 -10.04 -19.06 -3.59
C LEU A 463 -10.45 -18.39 -2.27
N LEU A 464 -9.48 -17.93 -1.49
CA LEU A 464 -9.70 -17.20 -0.25
C LEU A 464 -9.52 -15.71 -0.50
N THR A 465 -10.62 -14.95 -0.44
CA THR A 465 -10.60 -13.51 -0.72
C THR A 465 -10.63 -12.66 0.55
N SER A 466 -10.40 -11.35 0.38
CA SER A 466 -10.42 -10.36 1.48
C SER A 466 -9.42 -10.68 2.60
N GLY A 467 -8.28 -11.27 2.24
CA GLY A 467 -7.30 -11.81 3.18
C GLY A 467 -6.67 -10.80 4.13
N CYS A 468 -6.34 -11.30 5.31
CA CYS A 468 -5.70 -10.56 6.39
C CYS A 468 -4.19 -10.39 6.11
N ILE A 469 -3.83 -9.41 5.29
CA ILE A 469 -2.42 -9.17 4.89
C ILE A 469 -1.50 -8.61 5.97
N ASN A 470 -2.01 -8.24 7.11
CA ASN A 470 -1.20 -7.66 8.20
C ASN A 470 -1.02 -8.60 9.40
N GLY A 471 -1.35 -9.88 9.25
CA GLY A 471 -1.22 -10.88 10.31
C GLY A 471 -2.14 -10.66 11.51
N SER A 472 -3.20 -9.85 11.38
CA SER A 472 -4.14 -9.59 12.47
C SER A 472 -5.52 -9.16 11.98
N GLN A 473 -6.54 -9.39 12.77
CA GLN A 473 -7.89 -8.87 12.61
C GLN A 473 -8.20 -7.81 13.68
N ILE A 474 -9.03 -6.82 13.33
CA ILE A 474 -9.53 -5.82 14.27
C ILE A 474 -10.85 -6.30 14.83
N VAL A 475 -10.86 -6.68 16.11
CA VAL A 475 -12.02 -7.15 16.85
C VAL A 475 -12.21 -6.26 18.08
N LYS A 476 -13.33 -5.56 18.18
CA LYS A 476 -13.63 -4.61 19.29
C LYS A 476 -12.51 -3.61 19.57
N GLY A 477 -11.81 -3.17 18.51
CA GLY A 477 -10.71 -2.21 18.62
C GLY A 477 -9.33 -2.83 18.94
N GLU A 478 -9.25 -4.14 19.18
CA GLU A 478 -8.01 -4.85 19.44
C GLU A 478 -7.49 -5.55 18.16
N TYR A 479 -6.17 -5.67 18.03
CA TYR A 479 -5.52 -6.41 16.95
C TYR A 479 -5.30 -7.86 17.39
N ILE A 480 -6.10 -8.78 16.86
CA ILE A 480 -6.01 -10.21 17.14
C ILE A 480 -5.16 -10.88 16.04
N PRO A 481 -4.07 -11.59 16.39
CA PRO A 481 -3.24 -12.29 15.41
C PRO A 481 -4.05 -13.27 14.57
N HIS A 482 -3.80 -13.27 13.25
CA HIS A 482 -4.45 -14.18 12.30
C HIS A 482 -3.57 -14.37 11.06
N SER A 483 -3.44 -15.60 10.60
CA SER A 483 -2.76 -15.98 9.35
C SER A 483 -3.55 -17.08 8.67
N ASP A 484 -3.99 -16.84 7.43
CA ASP A 484 -4.64 -17.87 6.61
C ASP A 484 -3.62 -18.95 6.25
N GLU A 485 -2.36 -18.59 6.01
CA GLU A 485 -1.27 -19.51 5.68
C GLU A 485 -1.02 -20.53 6.81
N ASP A 486 -0.95 -20.05 8.07
CA ASP A 486 -0.73 -20.94 9.23
C ASP A 486 -1.91 -21.90 9.43
N ILE A 487 -3.13 -21.45 9.14
CA ILE A 487 -4.34 -22.30 9.20
C ILE A 487 -4.28 -23.37 8.12
N ILE A 488 -3.90 -23.01 6.89
CA ILE A 488 -3.77 -23.94 5.76
C ILE A 488 -2.70 -24.99 6.06
N GLU A 489 -1.51 -24.55 6.52
CA GLU A 489 -0.42 -25.44 6.88
C GLU A 489 -0.84 -26.42 7.99
N SER A 490 -1.43 -25.87 9.07
CA SER A 490 -1.90 -26.69 10.20
C SER A 490 -2.97 -27.71 9.79
N TYR A 491 -3.87 -27.35 8.86
CA TYR A 491 -4.91 -28.24 8.36
C TYR A 491 -4.33 -29.44 7.63
N TYR A 492 -3.36 -29.22 6.73
CA TYR A 492 -2.78 -30.32 5.95
C TYR A 492 -1.72 -31.14 6.70
N VAL A 493 -1.12 -30.60 7.77
CA VAL A 493 -0.25 -31.38 8.66
C VAL A 493 -1.07 -32.33 9.56
N ALA A 494 -2.34 -31.98 9.84
CA ALA A 494 -3.24 -32.78 10.67
C ALA A 494 -3.97 -33.92 9.91
N LEU A 495 -3.96 -33.91 8.59
CA LEU A 495 -4.49 -34.96 7.71
C LEU A 495 -3.42 -36.02 7.40
#